data_5f14b69484ce3d37422219824a741a44
#
_entry.id   5f14b69484ce3d37422219824a741a44
#
_cell.length_a   1.000
_cell.length_b   1.000
_cell.length_c   1.000
_cell.angle_alpha   90.00
_cell.angle_beta   90.00
_cell.angle_gamma   90.00
#
_symmetry.space_group_name_H-M   'P 1'
#
loop_
_entity.id
_entity.type
_entity.pdbx_description
1 polymer ?
#
loop_
_entity_poly.entity_id
_entity_poly.type
_entity_poly.pdbx_seq_one_letter_code
_entity_poly.pdbx_strand_id
1 'polypeptide(L)'
;MYEIYMVKIGDSLESIADMYGTTVGVLRQINGNLDFSPGSLGRVPVFNMQPYQYYTVKKGDNMYDIARDNKIDYSLLLQLNGLDDGDYIYPNQTIMLPKKGYSIYMTKGNDTLDLVLKKMGISIDELMSENNNIYLRDEQILVFREK
;
A
#
# COMPACT_ATOMS: atom_id res chain seq x y z
N MET A 1 5.91 -1.11 9.62
CA MET A 1 6.79 -2.11 10.29
C MET A 1 7.07 -3.23 9.30
N TYR A 2 8.28 -3.76 9.26
CA TYR A 2 8.64 -4.90 8.41
C TYR A 2 9.11 -6.04 9.31
N GLU A 3 8.78 -7.27 8.93
CA GLU A 3 9.45 -8.45 9.46
C GLU A 3 10.31 -9.09 8.37
N ILE A 4 11.22 -9.94 8.79
CA ILE A 4 12.08 -10.69 7.87
C ILE A 4 11.40 -12.03 7.62
N TYR A 5 11.12 -12.30 6.36
CA TYR A 5 10.59 -13.56 5.89
C TYR A 5 11.66 -14.33 5.10
N MET A 6 11.85 -15.58 5.44
CA MET A 6 12.69 -16.48 4.66
C MET A 6 11.85 -17.16 3.59
N VAL A 7 12.17 -16.91 2.34
CA VAL A 7 11.47 -17.50 1.19
C VAL A 7 11.66 -19.02 1.20
N LYS A 8 10.55 -19.75 1.11
CA LYS A 8 10.52 -21.22 1.12
C LYS A 8 10.46 -21.77 -0.30
N ILE A 9 10.80 -23.05 -0.43
CA ILE A 9 10.61 -23.78 -1.69
C ILE A 9 9.11 -23.84 -2.00
N GLY A 10 8.74 -23.38 -3.20
CA GLY A 10 7.35 -23.30 -3.66
C GLY A 10 6.68 -21.95 -3.44
N ASP A 11 7.34 -21.02 -2.74
CA ASP A 11 6.83 -19.65 -2.65
C ASP A 11 6.97 -18.92 -3.99
N SER A 12 6.00 -18.07 -4.26
CA SER A 12 6.06 -17.04 -5.29
C SER A 12 5.84 -15.67 -4.65
N LEU A 13 6.20 -14.60 -5.35
CA LEU A 13 5.90 -13.24 -4.88
C LEU A 13 4.40 -13.05 -4.63
N GLU A 14 3.56 -13.65 -5.45
CA GLU A 14 2.11 -13.64 -5.33
C GLU A 14 1.67 -14.35 -4.06
N SER A 15 2.18 -15.57 -3.80
CA SER A 15 1.81 -16.32 -2.59
C SER A 15 2.27 -15.64 -1.31
N ILE A 16 3.46 -15.00 -1.34
CA ILE A 16 3.97 -14.22 -0.20
C ILE A 16 3.12 -12.96 0.00
N ALA A 17 2.76 -12.26 -1.09
CA ALA A 17 1.90 -11.09 -1.02
C ALA A 17 0.53 -11.44 -0.40
N ASP A 18 -0.09 -12.52 -0.84
CA ASP A 18 -1.36 -13.02 -0.31
C ASP A 18 -1.24 -13.40 1.18
N MET A 19 -0.17 -14.10 1.56
CA MET A 19 0.08 -14.51 2.95
C MET A 19 0.19 -13.32 3.90
N TYR A 20 0.81 -12.24 3.45
CA TYR A 20 1.03 -11.03 4.26
C TYR A 20 0.01 -9.92 3.97
N GLY A 21 -1.00 -10.21 3.18
CA GLY A 21 -2.05 -9.23 2.89
C GLY A 21 -1.53 -7.97 2.19
N THR A 22 -0.59 -8.12 1.28
CA THR A 22 0.05 -7.05 0.52
C THR A 22 -0.02 -7.31 -0.98
N THR A 23 0.66 -6.51 -1.78
CA THR A 23 0.77 -6.73 -3.22
C THR A 23 2.21 -7.03 -3.63
N VAL A 24 2.38 -7.68 -4.78
CA VAL A 24 3.71 -7.92 -5.38
C VAL A 24 4.45 -6.61 -5.61
N GLY A 25 3.74 -5.55 -6.03
CA GLY A 25 4.30 -4.22 -6.21
C GLY A 25 4.92 -3.67 -4.92
N VAL A 26 4.19 -3.75 -3.82
CA VAL A 26 4.70 -3.34 -2.50
C VAL A 26 5.89 -4.19 -2.06
N LEU A 27 5.85 -5.51 -2.24
CA LEU A 27 6.99 -6.37 -1.91
C LEU A 27 8.24 -5.98 -2.70
N ARG A 28 8.11 -5.71 -3.99
CA ARG A 28 9.22 -5.25 -4.85
C ARG A 28 9.74 -3.89 -4.41
N GLN A 29 8.85 -2.95 -4.11
CA GLN A 29 9.23 -1.61 -3.68
C GLN A 29 10.08 -1.62 -2.40
N ILE A 30 9.70 -2.42 -1.39
CA ILE A 30 10.40 -2.46 -0.10
C ILE A 30 11.67 -3.31 -0.11
N ASN A 31 11.83 -4.19 -1.09
CA ASN A 31 12.98 -5.09 -1.22
C ASN A 31 13.92 -4.72 -2.39
N GLY A 32 13.52 -3.78 -3.23
CA GLY A 32 14.32 -3.41 -4.41
C GLY A 32 14.53 -4.60 -5.35
N ASN A 33 15.79 -4.85 -5.69
CA ASN A 33 16.19 -5.93 -6.60
C ASN A 33 16.42 -7.27 -5.89
N LEU A 34 15.82 -7.49 -4.72
CA LEU A 34 15.96 -8.77 -4.02
C LEU A 34 15.44 -9.91 -4.90
N ASP A 35 16.27 -10.92 -5.08
CA ASP A 35 15.86 -12.19 -5.65
C ASP A 35 15.09 -12.99 -4.60
N PHE A 36 13.77 -13.18 -4.84
CA PHE A 36 12.92 -13.97 -3.97
C PHE A 36 13.07 -15.49 -4.22
N SER A 37 14.31 -15.95 -4.37
CA SER A 37 14.61 -17.37 -4.45
C SER A 37 14.54 -18.05 -3.07
N PRO A 38 14.28 -19.36 -3.02
CA PRO A 38 14.25 -20.11 -1.76
C PRO A 38 15.51 -19.92 -0.93
N GLY A 39 15.33 -19.58 0.35
CA GLY A 39 16.41 -19.25 1.27
C GLY A 39 16.82 -17.79 1.33
N SER A 40 16.34 -16.93 0.43
CA SER A 40 16.54 -15.49 0.53
C SER A 40 15.74 -14.89 1.68
N LEU A 41 16.26 -13.81 2.27
CA LEU A 41 15.59 -13.07 3.34
C LEU A 41 14.97 -11.79 2.77
N GLY A 42 13.67 -11.80 2.59
CA GLY A 42 12.89 -10.64 2.16
C GLY A 42 12.27 -9.88 3.33
N ARG A 43 12.09 -8.58 3.14
CA ARG A 43 11.25 -7.78 4.03
C ARG A 43 9.80 -7.95 3.61
N VAL A 44 8.96 -8.32 4.56
CA VAL A 44 7.51 -8.34 4.36
C VAL A 44 6.88 -7.30 5.27
N PRO A 45 5.91 -6.53 4.76
CA PRO A 45 5.25 -5.55 5.59
C PRO A 45 4.40 -6.27 6.62
N VAL A 46 4.58 -5.93 7.89
CA VAL A 46 3.58 -6.21 8.91
C VAL A 46 2.57 -5.08 8.81
N PHE A 47 1.65 -5.21 7.87
CA PHE A 47 0.55 -4.27 7.80
C PHE A 47 -0.39 -4.49 8.97
N ASN A 48 -0.68 -3.42 9.67
CA ASN A 48 -1.95 -3.36 10.34
C ASN A 48 -3.01 -3.32 9.21
N MET A 49 -3.61 -4.47 8.91
CA MET A 49 -4.65 -4.59 7.88
C MET A 49 -5.92 -3.81 8.21
N GLN A 50 -5.96 -3.18 9.40
CA GLN A 50 -7.09 -2.38 9.84
C GLN A 50 -7.51 -1.29 8.83
N PRO A 51 -6.58 -0.50 8.22
CA PRO A 51 -6.97 0.57 7.31
C PRO A 51 -7.29 0.10 5.88
N TYR A 52 -7.04 -1.15 5.52
CA TYR A 52 -7.18 -1.63 4.14
C TYR A 52 -8.24 -2.72 3.98
N GLN A 53 -8.74 -2.86 2.77
CA GLN A 53 -9.61 -3.93 2.32
C GLN A 53 -9.21 -4.37 0.92
N TYR A 54 -9.58 -5.60 0.55
CA TYR A 54 -9.41 -6.09 -0.80
C TYR A 54 -10.68 -5.96 -1.61
N TYR A 55 -10.50 -5.61 -2.87
CA TYR A 55 -11.55 -5.56 -3.87
C TYR A 55 -11.21 -6.53 -5.01
N THR A 56 -12.14 -7.41 -5.33
CA THR A 56 -12.01 -8.30 -6.49
C THR A 56 -12.57 -7.61 -7.72
N VAL A 57 -11.71 -7.37 -8.71
CA VAL A 57 -12.07 -6.71 -9.97
C VAL A 57 -13.13 -7.52 -10.71
N LYS A 58 -14.18 -6.84 -11.15
CA LYS A 58 -15.28 -7.40 -11.94
C LYS A 58 -15.11 -7.09 -13.41
N LYS A 59 -15.83 -7.82 -14.26
CA LYS A 59 -15.86 -7.53 -15.69
C LYS A 59 -16.41 -6.13 -15.94
N GLY A 60 -15.64 -5.31 -16.64
CA GLY A 60 -16.01 -3.93 -16.98
C GLY A 60 -15.46 -2.88 -16.00
N ASP A 61 -14.85 -3.28 -14.91
CA ASP A 61 -14.17 -2.36 -14.00
C ASP A 61 -12.91 -1.77 -14.64
N ASN A 62 -12.62 -0.54 -14.25
CA ASN A 62 -11.35 0.12 -14.52
C ASN A 62 -10.91 0.89 -13.27
N MET A 63 -9.61 1.17 -13.17
CA MET A 63 -9.03 1.80 -11.98
C MET A 63 -9.57 3.20 -11.72
N TYR A 64 -9.93 3.94 -12.78
CA TYR A 64 -10.49 5.30 -12.63
C TYR A 64 -11.86 5.28 -11.94
N ASP A 65 -12.76 4.41 -12.39
CA ASP A 65 -14.09 4.29 -11.77
C ASP A 65 -14.00 3.75 -10.34
N ILE A 66 -13.13 2.76 -10.10
CA ILE A 66 -12.89 2.24 -8.75
C ILE A 66 -12.35 3.34 -7.83
N ALA A 67 -11.40 4.16 -8.29
CA ALA A 67 -10.85 5.27 -7.52
C ALA A 67 -11.94 6.31 -7.17
N ARG A 68 -12.73 6.72 -8.18
CA ARG A 68 -13.82 7.68 -8.00
C ARG A 68 -14.87 7.18 -7.01
N ASP A 69 -15.31 5.94 -7.14
CA ASP A 69 -16.37 5.36 -6.31
C ASP A 69 -15.91 5.15 -4.86
N ASN A 70 -14.61 4.97 -4.63
CA ASN A 70 -14.02 4.86 -3.30
C ASN A 70 -13.42 6.18 -2.78
N LYS A 71 -13.58 7.30 -3.53
CA LYS A 71 -13.09 8.63 -3.15
C LYS A 71 -11.60 8.69 -2.88
N ILE A 72 -10.82 7.92 -3.60
CA ILE A 72 -9.35 7.94 -3.56
C ILE A 72 -8.81 8.58 -4.84
N ASP A 73 -7.69 9.29 -4.72
CA ASP A 73 -6.99 9.79 -5.89
C ASP A 73 -6.54 8.63 -6.80
N TYR A 74 -6.72 8.79 -8.11
CA TYR A 74 -6.41 7.75 -9.09
C TYR A 74 -4.95 7.32 -9.06
N SER A 75 -4.03 8.30 -9.05
CA SER A 75 -2.59 8.02 -9.03
C SER A 75 -2.19 7.33 -7.74
N LEU A 76 -2.79 7.74 -6.61
CA LEU A 76 -2.54 7.11 -5.32
C LEU A 76 -3.04 5.67 -5.29
N LEU A 77 -4.20 5.39 -5.91
CA LEU A 77 -4.71 4.02 -6.01
C LEU A 77 -3.81 3.13 -6.87
N LEU A 78 -3.30 3.63 -7.99
CA LEU A 78 -2.33 2.91 -8.82
C LEU A 78 -1.08 2.58 -8.01
N GLN A 79 -0.47 3.58 -7.37
CA GLN A 79 0.74 3.42 -6.58
C GLN A 79 0.54 2.44 -5.41
N LEU A 80 -0.60 2.51 -4.72
CA LEU A 80 -0.94 1.57 -3.64
C LEU A 80 -0.93 0.12 -4.10
N ASN A 81 -1.25 -0.11 -5.37
CA ASN A 81 -1.33 -1.45 -5.97
C ASN A 81 -0.11 -1.81 -6.84
N GLY A 82 0.92 -0.96 -6.87
CA GLY A 82 2.10 -1.18 -7.69
C GLY A 82 1.83 -1.17 -9.19
N LEU A 83 0.85 -0.37 -9.61
CA LEU A 83 0.43 -0.19 -11.00
C LEU A 83 0.88 1.18 -11.51
N ASP A 84 1.17 1.24 -12.81
CA ASP A 84 1.46 2.46 -13.54
C ASP A 84 0.26 2.96 -14.34
N ASP A 85 0.31 4.22 -14.77
CA ASP A 85 -0.71 4.79 -15.65
C ASP A 85 -0.69 4.07 -17.00
N GLY A 86 -1.83 3.49 -17.38
CA GLY A 86 -1.96 2.67 -18.57
C GLY A 86 -1.93 1.16 -18.32
N ASP A 87 -1.63 0.71 -17.11
CA ASP A 87 -1.78 -0.70 -16.76
C ASP A 87 -3.25 -1.13 -16.77
N TYR A 88 -3.48 -2.35 -17.25
CA TYR A 88 -4.80 -2.96 -17.25
C TYR A 88 -5.03 -3.80 -16.02
N ILE A 89 -6.26 -3.76 -15.51
CA ILE A 89 -6.75 -4.69 -14.50
C ILE A 89 -7.68 -5.71 -15.16
N TYR A 90 -7.70 -6.91 -14.62
CA TYR A 90 -8.45 -8.03 -15.18
C TYR A 90 -9.50 -8.55 -14.19
N PRO A 91 -10.63 -9.09 -14.68
CA PRO A 91 -11.59 -9.75 -13.82
C PRO A 91 -10.93 -10.82 -12.92
N ASN A 92 -11.35 -10.87 -11.67
CA ASN A 92 -10.80 -11.71 -10.59
C ASN A 92 -9.42 -11.28 -10.06
N GLN A 93 -8.81 -10.24 -10.60
CA GLN A 93 -7.64 -9.61 -9.97
C GLN A 93 -8.04 -8.99 -8.63
N THR A 94 -7.18 -9.10 -7.65
CA THR A 94 -7.39 -8.45 -6.34
C THR A 94 -6.62 -7.15 -6.29
N ILE A 95 -7.29 -6.08 -5.89
CA ILE A 95 -6.68 -4.77 -5.62
C ILE A 95 -6.93 -4.35 -4.17
N MET A 96 -5.99 -3.60 -3.63
CA MET A 96 -6.07 -3.05 -2.27
C MET A 96 -6.70 -1.66 -2.30
N LEU A 97 -7.65 -1.44 -1.41
CA LEU A 97 -8.35 -0.17 -1.20
C LEU A 97 -8.26 0.25 0.27
N PRO A 98 -8.25 1.54 0.59
CA PRO A 98 -8.50 1.98 1.96
C PRO A 98 -9.93 1.61 2.37
N LYS A 99 -10.11 1.21 3.62
CA LYS A 99 -11.46 1.05 4.20
C LYS A 99 -12.12 2.40 4.40
N LYS A 100 -13.44 2.38 4.42
CA LYS A 100 -14.22 3.58 4.77
C LYS A 100 -13.79 4.13 6.13
N GLY A 101 -13.54 5.43 6.20
CA GLY A 101 -13.06 6.11 7.40
C GLY A 101 -11.54 6.18 7.53
N TYR A 102 -10.81 5.65 6.57
CA TYR A 102 -9.36 5.81 6.46
C TYR A 102 -9.00 6.55 5.18
N SER A 103 -8.08 7.48 5.30
CA SER A 103 -7.42 8.11 4.17
C SER A 103 -5.95 7.75 4.18
N ILE A 104 -5.36 7.70 3.01
CA ILE A 104 -3.92 7.43 2.84
C ILE A 104 -3.27 8.62 2.15
N TYR A 105 -2.02 8.86 2.49
CA TYR A 105 -1.20 9.88 1.87
C TYR A 105 0.15 9.30 1.51
N MET A 106 0.58 9.53 0.28
CA MET A 106 1.92 9.16 -0.17
C MET A 106 2.82 10.39 -0.11
N THR A 107 3.89 10.28 0.66
CA THR A 107 4.84 11.39 0.85
C THR A 107 5.62 11.68 -0.42
N LYS A 108 6.01 12.94 -0.58
CA LYS A 108 6.82 13.44 -1.70
C LYS A 108 8.16 13.97 -1.18
N GLY A 109 9.15 14.10 -2.05
CA GLY A 109 10.54 14.41 -1.70
C GLY A 109 10.81 15.63 -0.85
N ASN A 110 9.88 16.58 -0.84
CA ASN A 110 10.00 17.80 -0.05
C ASN A 110 8.96 17.92 1.07
N ASP A 111 8.25 16.82 1.37
CA ASP A 111 7.29 16.84 2.46
C ASP A 111 8.02 16.86 3.81
N THR A 112 7.59 17.77 4.67
CA THR A 112 7.95 17.78 6.09
C THR A 112 6.77 17.26 6.90
N LEU A 113 7.04 16.79 8.12
CA LEU A 113 5.98 16.34 9.02
C LEU A 113 4.91 17.41 9.24
N ASP A 114 5.34 18.64 9.51
CA ASP A 114 4.44 19.78 9.74
C ASP A 114 3.54 20.05 8.51
N LEU A 115 4.11 19.99 7.31
CA LEU A 115 3.36 20.19 6.07
C LEU A 115 2.32 19.08 5.86
N VAL A 116 2.68 17.84 6.15
CA VAL A 116 1.77 16.69 6.05
C VAL A 116 0.63 16.80 7.07
N LEU A 117 0.93 17.08 8.34
CA LEU A 117 -0.08 17.25 9.39
C LEU A 117 -1.06 18.36 9.04
N LYS A 118 -0.55 19.51 8.59
CA LYS A 118 -1.37 20.65 8.17
C LYS A 118 -2.26 20.31 6.97
N LYS A 119 -1.71 19.61 6.00
CA LYS A 119 -2.42 19.19 4.77
C LYS A 119 -3.52 18.19 5.05
N MET A 120 -3.28 17.27 5.99
CA MET A 120 -4.24 16.26 6.41
C MET A 120 -5.22 16.76 7.47
N GLY A 121 -4.92 17.88 8.13
CA GLY A 121 -5.75 18.44 9.21
C GLY A 121 -5.79 17.58 10.46
N ILE A 122 -4.70 16.87 10.76
CA ILE A 122 -4.56 15.96 11.89
C ILE A 122 -3.41 16.38 12.80
N SER A 123 -3.45 15.90 14.04
CA SER A 123 -2.36 16.04 15.00
C SER A 123 -1.28 14.97 14.80
N ILE A 124 -0.10 15.19 15.40
CA ILE A 124 0.96 14.17 15.39
C ILE A 124 0.53 12.91 16.14
N ASP A 125 -0.22 13.04 17.22
CA ASP A 125 -0.70 11.90 18.00
C ASP A 125 -1.68 11.05 17.19
N GLU A 126 -2.58 11.67 16.43
CA GLU A 126 -3.48 10.98 15.52
C GLU A 126 -2.70 10.25 14.42
N LEU A 127 -1.67 10.89 13.85
CA LEU A 127 -0.83 10.25 12.83
C LEU A 127 -0.04 9.08 13.42
N MET A 128 0.55 9.23 14.61
CA MET A 128 1.36 8.20 15.26
C MET A 128 0.52 7.01 15.73
N SER A 129 -0.76 7.22 16.05
CA SER A 129 -1.64 6.12 16.48
C SER A 129 -1.88 5.07 15.39
N GLU A 130 -1.83 5.50 14.13
CA GLU A 130 -2.07 4.62 12.97
C GLU A 130 -0.77 4.21 12.25
N ASN A 131 0.38 4.80 12.62
CA ASN A 131 1.66 4.56 11.96
C ASN A 131 2.78 4.33 12.99
N ASN A 132 3.32 3.12 13.07
CA ASN A 132 4.30 2.75 14.11
C ASN A 132 5.65 3.49 13.98
N ASN A 133 6.08 3.79 12.76
CA ASN A 133 7.31 4.54 12.50
C ASN A 133 7.08 5.45 11.30
N ILE A 134 7.35 6.74 11.47
CA ILE A 134 7.24 7.71 10.40
C ILE A 134 8.63 8.17 10.00
N TYR A 135 9.11 7.63 8.89
CA TYR A 135 10.21 8.20 8.15
C TYR A 135 9.63 8.90 6.93
N LEU A 136 9.66 10.23 6.91
CA LEU A 136 9.15 10.99 5.76
C LEU A 136 10.13 10.86 4.60
N ARG A 137 9.91 9.85 3.78
CA ARG A 137 10.64 9.59 2.52
C ARG A 137 9.70 9.81 1.35
N ASP A 138 10.27 9.90 0.15
CA ASP A 138 9.47 9.86 -1.07
C ASP A 138 8.62 8.60 -1.13
N GLU A 139 7.40 8.74 -1.62
CA GLU A 139 6.46 7.64 -1.87
C GLU A 139 6.07 6.83 -0.62
N GLN A 140 6.27 7.38 0.56
CA GLN A 140 5.81 6.76 1.80
C GLN A 140 4.30 6.90 1.93
N ILE A 141 3.61 5.79 2.20
CA ILE A 141 2.17 5.80 2.50
C ILE A 141 1.97 6.12 3.98
N LEU A 142 1.19 7.15 4.25
CA LEU A 142 0.70 7.49 5.59
C LEU A 142 -0.79 7.19 5.68
N VAL A 143 -1.20 6.60 6.80
CA VAL A 143 -2.60 6.19 7.06
C VAL A 143 -3.17 7.04 8.18
N PHE A 144 -4.40 7.49 8.03
CA PHE A 144 -5.12 8.24 9.06
C PHE A 144 -6.63 7.97 8.95
N ARG A 145 -7.33 8.14 10.08
CA ARG A 145 -8.79 8.06 10.11
C ARG A 145 -9.40 9.39 9.71
N GLU A 146 -10.39 9.32 8.85
CA GLU A 146 -11.24 10.48 8.54
C GLU A 146 -12.13 10.81 9.73
N LYS A 147 -12.31 12.12 9.99
CA LYS A 147 -13.22 12.64 11.03
C LYS A 147 -14.67 12.61 10.58
#